data_5d94aad77f75852b20172e186223ba4f
#
_entry.id   5d94aad77f75852b20172e186223ba4f
#
_cell.length_a   1.000
_cell.length_b   1.000
_cell.length_c   1.000
_cell.angle_alpha   90.00
_cell.angle_beta   90.00
_cell.angle_gamma   90.00
#
_symmetry.space_group_name_H-M   'P 1'
#
loop_
_entity.id
_entity.type
_entity.pdbx_description
1 polymer ?
#
loop_
_entity_poly.entity_id
_entity_poly.type
_entity_poly.pdbx_seq_one_letter_code
_entity_poly.pdbx_strand_id
1 'polypeptide(L)'
;FGEIIQKMDVTNSETTVTITFTCYNTADYSYIIHNKTLEINILRAYQAGDGSVTNYSLSIPRPANVHINQVKNQDLYLNKKFQIIIPGDYVSYYQTNPIVINHSSIKNIMTAKSGNNTVITITTTSLVGYKIYEKGNTLSVLMGQPNKIFKNVLVLDAGHGGHDPGA
;
A
#
# COMPACT_ATOMS: atom_id res chain seq x y z
N PHE A 1 14.16 12.04 -14.97
CA PHE A 1 13.01 11.15 -15.05
C PHE A 1 13.52 9.72 -14.88
N GLY A 2 12.92 8.88 -14.07
CA GLY A 2 13.40 7.53 -13.75
C GLY A 2 13.03 6.48 -14.82
N GLU A 3 13.08 5.21 -14.45
CA GLU A 3 12.79 4.08 -15.36
C GLU A 3 11.30 3.96 -15.78
N ILE A 4 10.41 4.79 -15.22
CA ILE A 4 8.97 4.69 -15.44
C ILE A 4 8.47 5.83 -16.34
N ILE A 5 8.95 7.05 -16.14
CA ILE A 5 8.48 8.25 -16.84
C ILE A 5 9.38 8.54 -18.03
N GLN A 6 8.80 8.57 -19.22
CA GLN A 6 9.48 8.97 -20.46
C GLN A 6 9.48 10.50 -20.63
N LYS A 7 8.33 11.14 -20.35
CA LYS A 7 8.10 12.57 -20.59
C LYS A 7 7.12 13.13 -19.57
N MET A 8 7.28 14.40 -19.25
CA MET A 8 6.31 15.18 -18.50
C MET A 8 6.04 16.49 -19.26
N ASP A 9 4.78 16.76 -19.51
CA ASP A 9 4.30 18.00 -20.11
C ASP A 9 3.43 18.77 -19.10
N VAL A 10 3.57 20.08 -19.08
CA VAL A 10 2.73 20.96 -18.25
C VAL A 10 2.09 22.00 -19.16
N THR A 11 0.78 22.07 -19.12
CA THR A 11 0.01 23.08 -19.84
C THR A 11 -0.87 23.87 -18.88
N ASN A 12 -0.97 25.16 -19.11
CA ASN A 12 -1.76 26.09 -18.30
C ASN A 12 -2.90 26.67 -19.13
N SER A 13 -4.07 26.74 -18.52
CA SER A 13 -5.19 27.58 -18.96
C SER A 13 -5.51 28.61 -17.87
N GLU A 14 -6.48 29.51 -18.10
CA GLU A 14 -6.83 30.55 -17.13
C GLU A 14 -7.23 29.97 -15.74
N THR A 15 -7.78 28.76 -15.69
CA THR A 15 -8.32 28.16 -14.47
C THR A 15 -7.73 26.80 -14.13
N THR A 16 -6.89 26.22 -15.01
CA THR A 16 -6.46 24.84 -14.88
C THR A 16 -5.00 24.66 -15.27
N VAL A 17 -4.26 23.91 -14.45
CA VAL A 17 -2.95 23.38 -14.77
C VAL A 17 -3.08 21.90 -15.07
N THR A 18 -2.68 21.48 -16.25
CA THR A 18 -2.66 20.06 -16.64
C THR A 18 -1.24 19.56 -16.69
N ILE A 19 -0.95 18.51 -15.91
CA ILE A 19 0.34 17.82 -15.91
C ILE A 19 0.13 16.44 -16.54
N THR A 20 0.81 16.18 -17.66
CA THR A 20 0.73 14.92 -18.38
C THR A 20 2.04 14.14 -18.25
N PHE A 21 1.96 12.94 -17.73
CA PHE A 21 3.09 12.00 -17.67
C PHE A 21 2.95 10.97 -18.77
N THR A 22 3.93 10.88 -19.64
CA THR A 22 4.08 9.77 -20.60
C THR A 22 4.99 8.75 -19.98
N CYS A 23 4.52 7.51 -19.81
CA CYS A 23 5.26 6.42 -19.21
C CYS A 23 5.73 5.42 -20.29
N TYR A 24 6.85 4.74 -20.05
CA TYR A 24 7.35 3.68 -20.95
C TYR A 24 6.41 2.47 -20.99
N ASN A 25 5.70 2.21 -19.88
CA ASN A 25 4.73 1.14 -19.73
C ASN A 25 3.52 1.64 -18.95
N THR A 26 2.49 0.82 -18.84
CA THR A 26 1.34 1.10 -17.98
C THR A 26 1.81 1.39 -16.57
N ALA A 27 1.37 2.48 -16.00
CA ALA A 27 1.73 2.92 -14.66
C ALA A 27 0.48 3.13 -13.81
N ASP A 28 0.58 2.78 -12.53
CA ASP A 28 -0.36 3.19 -11.50
C ASP A 28 0.14 4.47 -10.85
N TYR A 29 -0.77 5.26 -10.31
CA TYR A 29 -0.42 6.49 -9.62
C TYR A 29 -1.25 6.70 -8.36
N SER A 30 -0.67 7.42 -7.42
CA SER A 30 -1.37 8.03 -6.29
C SER A 30 -0.89 9.47 -6.11
N TYR A 31 -1.68 10.30 -5.46
CA TYR A 31 -1.27 11.65 -5.14
C TYR A 31 -1.68 12.07 -3.74
N ILE A 32 -0.92 12.99 -3.16
CA ILE A 32 -1.19 13.60 -1.87
C ILE A 32 -1.02 15.10 -2.03
N ILE A 33 -1.93 15.87 -1.45
CA ILE A 33 -1.82 17.33 -1.40
C ILE A 33 -1.53 17.74 0.05
N HIS A 34 -0.36 18.31 0.27
CA HIS A 34 0.05 18.89 1.54
C HIS A 34 0.28 20.39 1.38
N ASN A 35 -0.53 21.21 2.04
CA ASN A 35 -0.45 22.67 1.93
C ASN A 35 -0.47 23.14 0.46
N LYS A 36 0.70 23.57 -0.04
CA LYS A 36 0.88 24.04 -1.43
C LYS A 36 1.67 23.06 -2.30
N THR A 37 1.91 21.85 -1.81
CA THR A 37 2.68 20.82 -2.52
C THR A 37 1.78 19.69 -2.96
N LEU A 38 1.83 19.36 -4.24
CA LEU A 38 1.25 18.16 -4.82
C LEU A 38 2.37 17.11 -4.98
N GLU A 39 2.27 16.03 -4.24
CA GLU A 39 3.14 14.86 -4.39
C GLU A 39 2.41 13.81 -5.23
N ILE A 40 3.03 13.39 -6.33
CA ILE A 40 2.52 12.36 -7.22
C ILE A 40 3.48 11.17 -7.19
N ASN A 41 2.98 10.02 -6.74
CA ASN A 41 3.71 8.76 -6.76
C ASN A 41 3.28 7.97 -7.99
N ILE A 42 4.22 7.76 -8.93
CA ILE A 42 4.00 6.98 -10.15
C ILE A 42 4.75 5.65 -9.99
N LEU A 43 4.02 4.55 -10.17
CA LEU A 43 4.52 3.19 -9.99
C LEU A 43 4.34 2.41 -11.29
N ARG A 44 5.25 1.48 -11.57
CA ARG A 44 5.04 0.53 -12.66
C ARG A 44 3.82 -0.32 -12.34
N ALA A 45 2.81 -0.29 -13.23
CA ALA A 45 1.67 -1.18 -13.09
C ALA A 45 2.13 -2.64 -13.26
N TYR A 46 1.52 -3.53 -12.49
CA TYR A 46 1.77 -4.97 -12.62
C TYR A 46 1.35 -5.46 -14.01
N GLN A 47 2.27 -6.07 -14.72
CA GLN A 47 2.01 -6.84 -15.93
C GLN A 47 1.96 -8.32 -15.54
N ALA A 48 0.81 -8.94 -15.60
CA ALA A 48 0.70 -10.39 -15.43
C ALA A 48 1.44 -11.08 -16.59
N GLY A 49 2.62 -11.64 -16.33
CA GLY A 49 3.37 -12.38 -17.34
C GLY A 49 4.89 -12.35 -17.25
N ASP A 50 5.46 -11.37 -16.56
CA ASP A 50 6.90 -11.44 -16.31
C ASP A 50 7.14 -12.11 -14.95
N GLY A 51 7.47 -13.38 -14.96
CA GLY A 51 7.57 -14.24 -13.77
C GLY A 51 8.61 -13.85 -12.71
N SER A 52 9.09 -12.60 -12.69
CA SER A 52 10.14 -12.13 -11.78
C SER A 52 9.67 -11.14 -10.72
N VAL A 53 8.48 -10.53 -10.83
CA VAL A 53 7.99 -9.54 -9.85
C VAL A 53 6.51 -9.78 -9.53
N THR A 54 6.26 -10.49 -8.46
CA THR A 54 4.92 -10.67 -7.88
C THR A 54 4.57 -9.46 -7.01
N ASN A 55 4.24 -8.35 -7.63
CA ASN A 55 3.60 -7.23 -6.95
C ASN A 55 2.10 -7.51 -6.89
N TYR A 56 1.55 -7.67 -5.69
CA TYR A 56 0.13 -7.96 -5.51
C TYR A 56 -0.61 -6.69 -5.13
N SER A 57 -1.73 -6.47 -5.77
CA SER A 57 -2.64 -5.42 -5.38
C SER A 57 -3.87 -6.02 -4.71
N LEU A 58 -4.07 -5.70 -3.44
CA LEU A 58 -5.31 -5.94 -2.74
C LEU A 58 -6.12 -4.64 -2.76
N SER A 59 -7.35 -4.71 -3.24
CA SER A 59 -8.26 -3.57 -3.24
C SER A 59 -9.22 -3.68 -2.06
N ILE A 60 -9.19 -2.68 -1.18
CA ILE A 60 -10.04 -2.61 0.01
C ILE A 60 -11.07 -1.50 -0.22
N PRO A 61 -12.39 -1.79 -0.22
CA PRO A 61 -13.42 -0.76 -0.30
C PRO A 61 -13.18 0.33 0.74
N ARG A 62 -13.23 1.59 0.35
CA ARG A 62 -12.95 2.73 1.23
C ARG A 62 -14.26 3.43 1.60
N PRO A 63 -14.58 3.58 2.89
CA PRO A 63 -15.71 4.43 3.30
C PRO A 63 -15.51 5.86 2.80
N ALA A 64 -16.59 6.50 2.34
CA ALA A 64 -16.54 7.81 1.66
C ALA A 64 -15.83 8.92 2.46
N ASN A 65 -15.94 8.88 3.79
CA ASN A 65 -15.36 9.89 4.68
C ASN A 65 -13.93 9.58 5.15
N VAL A 66 -13.31 8.52 4.61
CA VAL A 66 -11.95 8.12 4.97
C VAL A 66 -10.99 8.54 3.88
N HIS A 67 -9.92 9.23 4.23
CA HIS A 67 -8.83 9.60 3.34
C HIS A 67 -7.53 8.92 3.75
N ILE A 68 -6.62 8.71 2.81
CA ILE A 68 -5.36 8.00 3.06
C ILE A 68 -4.51 8.63 4.16
N ASN A 69 -4.54 9.94 4.30
CA ASN A 69 -3.81 10.67 5.36
C ASN A 69 -4.32 10.38 6.78
N GLN A 70 -5.52 9.81 6.92
CA GLN A 70 -6.11 9.40 8.19
C GLN A 70 -5.81 7.93 8.51
N VAL A 71 -5.45 7.15 7.49
CA VAL A 71 -5.18 5.72 7.61
C VAL A 71 -3.79 5.50 8.18
N LYS A 72 -3.71 4.71 9.25
CA LYS A 72 -2.43 4.26 9.81
C LYS A 72 -2.20 2.79 9.43
N ASN A 73 -0.96 2.38 9.50
CA ASN A 73 -0.60 0.98 9.34
C ASN A 73 0.33 0.54 10.48
N GLN A 74 0.32 -0.75 10.74
CA GLN A 74 1.20 -1.39 11.69
C GLN A 74 1.72 -2.69 11.08
N ASP A 75 3.03 -2.84 11.07
CA ASP A 75 3.68 -4.06 10.63
C ASP A 75 3.86 -5.02 11.82
N LEU A 76 3.41 -6.25 11.64
CA LEU A 76 3.54 -7.36 12.58
C LEU A 76 4.32 -8.50 11.91
N TYR A 77 5.48 -8.16 11.35
CA TYR A 77 6.28 -9.00 10.45
C TYR A 77 6.63 -10.38 11.03
N LEU A 78 6.90 -10.49 12.34
CA LEU A 78 7.17 -11.77 13.01
C LEU A 78 6.01 -12.77 12.86
N ASN A 79 4.79 -12.27 12.76
CA ASN A 79 3.58 -13.06 12.60
C ASN A 79 3.10 -13.15 11.13
N LYS A 80 3.90 -12.64 10.18
CA LYS A 80 3.52 -12.51 8.76
C LYS A 80 2.18 -11.79 8.60
N LYS A 81 1.99 -10.68 9.34
CA LYS A 81 0.78 -9.88 9.37
C LYS A 81 1.11 -8.41 9.24
N PHE A 82 0.18 -7.66 8.72
CA PHE A 82 0.14 -6.22 8.88
C PHE A 82 -1.29 -5.75 9.08
N GLN A 83 -1.44 -4.57 9.65
CA GLN A 83 -2.73 -3.98 9.96
C GLN A 83 -2.90 -2.65 9.26
N ILE A 84 -4.10 -2.40 8.79
CA ILE A 84 -4.57 -1.12 8.29
C ILE A 84 -5.58 -0.61 9.31
N ILE A 85 -5.31 0.55 9.89
CA ILE A 85 -6.07 1.14 10.97
C ILE A 85 -6.80 2.36 10.43
N ILE A 86 -8.12 2.27 10.39
CA ILE A 86 -9.02 3.30 9.86
C ILE A 86 -9.74 3.94 11.04
N PRO A 87 -9.66 5.27 11.24
CA PRO A 87 -10.40 5.93 12.30
C PRO A 87 -11.90 5.86 12.05
N GLY A 88 -12.66 5.46 13.06
CA GLY A 88 -14.10 5.22 12.97
C GLY A 88 -14.49 3.74 13.04
N ASP A 89 -15.77 3.49 13.26
CA ASP A 89 -16.36 2.15 13.27
C ASP A 89 -16.99 1.84 11.92
N TYR A 90 -16.29 1.04 11.12
CA TYR A 90 -16.72 0.60 9.79
C TYR A 90 -16.88 -0.91 9.69
N VAL A 91 -16.99 -1.63 10.82
CA VAL A 91 -17.16 -3.10 10.79
C VAL A 91 -18.37 -3.50 9.96
N SER A 92 -19.52 -2.85 10.20
CA SER A 92 -20.75 -3.11 9.43
C SER A 92 -20.61 -2.73 7.95
N TYR A 93 -19.83 -1.68 7.63
CA TYR A 93 -19.52 -1.33 6.24
C TYR A 93 -18.80 -2.46 5.51
N TYR A 94 -17.82 -3.12 6.16
CA TYR A 94 -17.08 -4.23 5.56
C TYR A 94 -17.85 -5.54 5.53
N GLN A 95 -18.94 -5.68 6.29
CA GLN A 95 -19.88 -6.79 6.14
C GLN A 95 -20.68 -6.69 4.84
N THR A 96 -21.05 -5.46 4.43
CA THR A 96 -21.79 -5.19 3.18
C THR A 96 -20.88 -4.95 1.97
N ASN A 97 -19.63 -4.56 2.20
CA ASN A 97 -18.60 -4.32 1.19
C ASN A 97 -17.38 -5.22 1.47
N PRO A 98 -17.49 -6.53 1.23
CA PRO A 98 -16.45 -7.47 1.63
C PRO A 98 -15.15 -7.24 0.86
N ILE A 99 -14.02 -7.44 1.58
CA ILE A 99 -12.69 -7.41 0.98
C ILE A 99 -12.46 -8.77 0.32
N VAL A 100 -12.33 -8.78 -1.00
CA VAL A 100 -12.16 -10.01 -1.78
C VAL A 100 -10.68 -10.41 -1.80
N ILE A 101 -10.39 -11.63 -1.36
CA ILE A 101 -9.06 -12.23 -1.45
C ILE A 101 -8.96 -12.95 -2.80
N ASN A 102 -8.16 -12.41 -3.70
CA ASN A 102 -7.90 -12.99 -5.03
C ASN A 102 -6.41 -13.28 -5.25
N HIS A 103 -5.63 -13.39 -4.17
CA HIS A 103 -4.19 -13.59 -4.26
C HIS A 103 -3.65 -14.66 -3.29
N SER A 104 -2.79 -15.54 -3.80
CA SER A 104 -2.22 -16.69 -3.06
C SER A 104 -1.29 -16.30 -1.89
N SER A 105 -0.72 -15.10 -1.91
CA SER A 105 0.09 -14.60 -0.79
C SER A 105 -0.73 -14.14 0.41
N ILE A 106 -2.04 -13.97 0.27
CA ILE A 106 -2.93 -13.61 1.37
C ILE A 106 -3.58 -14.88 1.89
N LYS A 107 -3.32 -15.18 3.16
CA LYS A 107 -3.92 -16.33 3.83
C LYS A 107 -5.29 -16.01 4.39
N ASN A 108 -5.44 -14.81 4.97
CA ASN A 108 -6.68 -14.38 5.63
C ASN A 108 -6.72 -12.87 5.77
N ILE A 109 -7.93 -12.31 5.76
CA ILE A 109 -8.23 -10.92 6.12
C ILE A 109 -9.32 -10.93 7.19
N MET A 110 -9.09 -10.19 8.26
CA MET A 110 -10.04 -10.02 9.35
C MET A 110 -10.28 -8.53 9.57
N THR A 111 -11.54 -8.16 9.75
CA THR A 111 -11.94 -6.80 10.12
C THR A 111 -12.54 -6.82 11.52
N ALA A 112 -12.04 -5.98 12.40
CA ALA A 112 -12.50 -5.87 13.77
C ALA A 112 -12.48 -4.43 14.26
N LYS A 113 -13.33 -4.11 15.25
CA LYS A 113 -13.28 -2.86 15.98
C LYS A 113 -12.19 -2.92 17.05
N SER A 114 -11.41 -1.86 17.16
CA SER A 114 -10.43 -1.66 18.24
C SER A 114 -10.49 -0.20 18.73
N GLY A 115 -11.06 0.00 19.89
CA GLY A 115 -11.36 1.35 20.40
C GLY A 115 -12.26 2.12 19.43
N ASN A 116 -11.80 3.29 19.00
CA ASN A 116 -12.52 4.14 18.04
C ASN A 116 -12.07 3.89 16.59
N ASN A 117 -11.42 2.77 16.31
CA ASN A 117 -10.90 2.47 14.99
C ASN A 117 -11.47 1.15 14.47
N THR A 118 -11.50 1.04 13.14
CA THR A 118 -11.62 -0.25 12.45
C THR A 118 -10.23 -0.73 12.06
N VAL A 119 -9.90 -1.95 12.43
CA VAL A 119 -8.61 -2.59 12.14
C VAL A 119 -8.83 -3.71 11.15
N ILE A 120 -8.18 -3.61 10.00
CA ILE A 120 -8.14 -4.65 8.98
C ILE A 120 -6.80 -5.36 9.13
N THR A 121 -6.82 -6.61 9.57
CA THR A 121 -5.63 -7.44 9.73
C THR A 121 -5.47 -8.36 8.52
N ILE A 122 -4.39 -8.19 7.80
CA ILE A 122 -4.02 -9.02 6.65
C ILE A 122 -2.93 -10.01 7.11
N THR A 123 -3.22 -11.30 6.98
CA THR A 123 -2.26 -12.38 7.23
C THR A 123 -1.75 -12.91 5.91
N THR A 124 -0.43 -13.01 5.77
CA THR A 124 0.23 -13.46 4.54
C THR A 124 0.87 -14.84 4.70
N THR A 125 1.16 -15.49 3.58
CA THR A 125 1.81 -16.82 3.56
C THR A 125 3.31 -16.71 3.85
N SER A 126 3.91 -15.57 3.51
CA SER A 126 5.33 -15.24 3.70
C SER A 126 5.49 -13.80 4.19
N LEU A 127 6.71 -13.41 4.55
CA LEU A 127 7.03 -12.01 4.81
C LEU A 127 6.88 -11.19 3.52
N VAL A 128 6.16 -10.08 3.61
CA VAL A 128 5.94 -9.16 2.49
C VAL A 128 6.30 -7.73 2.88
N GLY A 129 6.81 -6.96 1.92
CA GLY A 129 6.75 -5.51 1.97
C GLY A 129 5.41 -5.04 1.42
N TYR A 130 4.90 -3.92 1.89
CA TYR A 130 3.64 -3.37 1.39
C TYR A 130 3.63 -1.84 1.41
N LYS A 131 2.80 -1.29 0.54
CA LYS A 131 2.46 0.15 0.50
C LYS A 131 0.97 0.29 0.28
N ILE A 132 0.37 1.34 0.85
CA ILE A 132 -1.06 1.60 0.79
C ILE A 132 -1.30 2.92 0.07
N TYR A 133 -2.22 2.93 -0.89
CA TYR A 133 -2.57 4.08 -1.71
C TYR A 133 -4.08 4.31 -1.69
N GLU A 134 -4.51 5.53 -1.88
CA GLU A 134 -5.89 5.85 -2.21
C GLU A 134 -6.05 5.82 -3.73
N LYS A 135 -7.01 5.02 -4.23
CA LYS A 135 -7.34 4.92 -5.65
C LYS A 135 -8.87 4.94 -5.82
N GLY A 136 -9.41 6.10 -6.16
CA GLY A 136 -10.85 6.28 -6.23
C GLY A 136 -11.54 5.93 -4.90
N ASN A 137 -12.46 4.99 -4.95
CA ASN A 137 -13.21 4.53 -3.77
C ASN A 137 -12.55 3.33 -3.06
N THR A 138 -11.25 3.12 -3.23
CA THR A 138 -10.52 2.00 -2.62
C THR A 138 -9.23 2.45 -1.97
N LEU A 139 -8.80 1.68 -0.95
CA LEU A 139 -7.41 1.63 -0.50
C LEU A 139 -6.74 0.48 -1.24
N SER A 140 -5.82 0.80 -2.10
CA SER A 140 -5.04 -0.17 -2.88
C SER A 140 -3.78 -0.54 -2.13
N VAL A 141 -3.57 -1.82 -1.85
CA VAL A 141 -2.39 -2.32 -1.15
C VAL A 141 -1.48 -3.01 -2.14
N LEU A 142 -0.34 -2.42 -2.42
CA LEU A 142 0.74 -3.05 -3.18
C LEU A 142 1.55 -3.91 -2.22
N MET A 143 1.71 -5.20 -2.55
CA MET A 143 2.47 -6.16 -1.73
C MET A 143 3.46 -6.94 -2.58
N GLY A 144 4.55 -7.36 -1.98
CA GLY A 144 5.53 -8.21 -2.64
C GLY A 144 6.71 -8.53 -1.74
N GLN A 145 7.75 -9.12 -2.31
CA GLN A 145 9.00 -9.29 -1.58
C GLN A 145 9.54 -7.91 -1.14
N PRO A 146 10.04 -7.74 0.10
CA PRO A 146 10.47 -6.45 0.61
C PRO A 146 11.43 -5.70 -0.31
N ASN A 147 12.42 -6.37 -0.90
CA ASN A 147 13.39 -5.80 -1.83
C ASN A 147 12.79 -5.40 -3.20
N LYS A 148 11.55 -5.77 -3.48
CA LYS A 148 10.81 -5.34 -4.68
C LYS A 148 9.87 -4.17 -4.39
N ILE A 149 9.48 -4.01 -3.13
CA ILE A 149 8.59 -2.93 -2.68
C ILE A 149 9.39 -1.70 -2.21
N PHE A 150 10.54 -1.94 -1.56
CA PHE A 150 11.39 -0.89 -1.01
C PHE A 150 12.72 -0.82 -1.75
N LYS A 151 13.21 0.39 -2.00
CA LYS A 151 14.50 0.62 -2.66
C LYS A 151 15.66 0.06 -1.84
N ASN A 152 15.57 0.20 -0.52
CA ASN A 152 16.57 -0.28 0.43
C ASN A 152 15.88 -1.13 1.50
N VAL A 153 16.43 -2.28 1.80
CA VAL A 153 15.98 -3.16 2.88
C VAL A 153 17.18 -3.43 3.78
N LEU A 154 17.06 -3.07 5.06
CA LEU A 154 18.03 -3.41 6.09
C LEU A 154 17.42 -4.48 6.98
N VAL A 155 18.11 -5.59 7.12
CA VAL A 155 17.75 -6.64 8.07
C VAL A 155 18.70 -6.52 9.27
N LEU A 156 18.11 -6.29 10.44
CA LEU A 156 18.85 -6.32 11.70
C LEU A 156 18.51 -7.65 12.38
N ASP A 157 19.52 -8.51 12.48
CA ASP A 157 19.45 -9.74 13.28
C ASP A 157 20.19 -9.45 14.59
N ALA A 158 19.43 -9.25 15.65
CA ALA A 158 19.99 -9.10 16.98
C ALA A 158 20.35 -10.50 17.51
N GLY A 159 21.53 -10.94 17.17
CA GLY A 159 22.13 -12.10 17.84
C GLY A 159 22.42 -11.76 19.30
N HIS A 160 22.36 -12.76 20.16
CA HIS A 160 22.60 -12.69 21.59
C HIS A 160 21.67 -11.77 22.38
N GLY A 161 21.04 -12.30 23.40
CA GLY A 161 20.13 -11.57 24.27
C GLY A 161 19.82 -12.34 25.55
N GLY A 162 19.29 -11.66 26.54
CA GLY A 162 19.01 -12.25 27.83
C GLY A 162 20.31 -12.66 28.56
N HIS A 163 20.49 -13.97 28.80
CA HIS A 163 21.67 -14.53 29.46
C HIS A 163 22.75 -15.04 28.51
N ASP A 164 22.61 -14.85 27.22
CA ASP A 164 23.61 -15.25 26.22
C ASP A 164 24.54 -14.06 25.87
N PRO A 165 25.80 -14.07 26.40
CA PRO A 165 26.75 -12.96 26.20
C PRO A 165 27.37 -12.95 24.79
N GLY A 166 27.10 -13.99 23.97
CA GLY A 166 27.83 -14.22 22.72
C GLY A 166 29.15 -14.99 22.93
N ALA A 167 29.72 -15.48 21.86
CA ALA A 167 31.02 -16.11 21.85
C ALA A 167 32.15 -15.09 21.71
#